data_079b497807e6aad1645eff9a2e82711c
#
_entry.id   079b497807e6aad1645eff9a2e82711c
#
_cell.length_a   1.000
_cell.length_b   1.000
_cell.length_c   1.000
_cell.angle_alpha   90.00
_cell.angle_beta   90.00
_cell.angle_gamma   90.00
#
_symmetry.space_group_name_H-M   'P 1'
#
loop_
_entity.id
_entity.type
_entity.pdbx_description
1 polymer ?
#
loop_
_entity_poly.entity_id
_entity_poly.type
_entity_poly.pdbx_seq_one_letter_code
_entity_poly.pdbx_strand_id
1 'polypeptide(L)'
;GLTTVQVEYSRPSAKGRTVYGDLVPFGKLWRTGANANTTISFSENVKIGGKELKKGKYAFYTTPKADSWDIIFYSDTNNWGLPENWDESKVALKITVKPETLNKSVESLSIFLNNLTNDSGVIELSWERTMVSIPFSVPTQEIAMKSIEKTLAGPSAADYFSSAQYFYQSNGDLNKALTWANAAIANAPKGEDVPFWYLRLKSLIQAKLGDKKGAIATAKESLALSVKAGNADYEKMNKDSIAEWSK
;
A
#
# COMPACT_ATOMS: atom_id res chain seq x y z
N GLY A 1 14.66 2.84 0.75
CA GLY A 1 13.63 3.48 -0.06
C GLY A 1 12.24 3.32 0.53
N LEU A 2 11.27 4.04 0.00
CA LEU A 2 9.88 4.01 0.47
C LEU A 2 9.00 3.02 -0.34
N THR A 3 9.59 2.37 -1.35
CA THR A 3 8.92 1.37 -2.17
C THR A 3 9.62 0.02 -2.03
N THR A 4 8.86 -1.03 -1.76
CA THR A 4 9.36 -2.40 -1.77
C THR A 4 9.15 -3.01 -3.14
N VAL A 5 10.20 -3.60 -3.70
CA VAL A 5 10.16 -4.40 -4.92
C VAL A 5 10.66 -5.80 -4.56
N GLN A 6 9.87 -6.83 -4.90
CA GLN A 6 10.21 -8.21 -4.61
C GLN A 6 10.10 -9.04 -5.88
N VAL A 7 11.09 -9.90 -6.12
CA VAL A 7 11.10 -10.85 -7.24
C VAL A 7 11.22 -12.26 -6.69
N GLU A 8 10.31 -13.15 -7.11
CA GLU A 8 10.32 -14.57 -6.78
C GLU A 8 10.45 -15.38 -8.07
N TYR A 9 11.50 -16.20 -8.17
CA TYR A 9 11.77 -16.95 -9.39
C TYR A 9 12.61 -18.20 -9.15
N SER A 10 12.50 -19.16 -10.08
CA SER A 10 13.40 -20.32 -10.14
C SER A 10 14.60 -20.00 -11.03
N ARG A 11 15.79 -20.41 -10.59
CA ARG A 11 17.08 -20.11 -11.23
C ARG A 11 17.64 -21.34 -11.98
N PRO A 12 17.23 -21.58 -13.23
CA PRO A 12 17.83 -22.63 -14.03
C PRO A 12 19.30 -22.32 -14.40
N SER A 13 20.11 -23.36 -14.57
CA SER A 13 21.50 -23.26 -15.02
C SER A 13 21.63 -23.57 -16.50
N ALA A 14 22.56 -22.93 -17.19
CA ALA A 14 22.84 -23.15 -18.60
C ALA A 14 23.42 -24.55 -18.86
N LYS A 15 24.36 -25.00 -18.04
CA LYS A 15 25.02 -26.31 -18.15
C LYS A 15 25.60 -26.55 -19.55
N GLY A 16 26.27 -25.56 -20.07
CA GLY A 16 26.89 -25.63 -21.43
C GLY A 16 25.92 -25.60 -22.61
N ARG A 17 24.62 -25.40 -22.38
CA ARG A 17 23.61 -25.30 -23.47
C ARG A 17 23.55 -23.86 -23.98
N THR A 18 23.21 -23.72 -25.27
CA THR A 18 22.77 -22.43 -25.82
C THR A 18 21.39 -22.11 -25.22
N VAL A 19 21.29 -20.98 -24.55
CA VAL A 19 20.04 -20.61 -23.85
C VAL A 19 19.06 -20.00 -24.84
N TYR A 20 19.37 -18.81 -25.35
CA TYR A 20 18.43 -18.08 -26.18
C TYR A 20 18.57 -18.48 -27.64
N GLY A 21 17.42 -18.81 -28.25
CA GLY A 21 17.32 -19.38 -29.59
C GLY A 21 17.23 -20.91 -29.61
N ASP A 22 17.64 -21.62 -28.53
CA ASP A 22 17.55 -23.06 -28.38
C ASP A 22 16.70 -23.44 -27.16
N LEU A 23 17.26 -23.44 -25.95
CA LEU A 23 16.52 -23.80 -24.73
C LEU A 23 15.32 -22.88 -24.47
N VAL A 24 15.45 -21.60 -24.76
CA VAL A 24 14.39 -20.57 -24.78
C VAL A 24 14.27 -20.09 -26.23
N PRO A 25 13.34 -20.61 -27.02
CA PRO A 25 13.21 -20.30 -28.44
C PRO A 25 12.86 -18.81 -28.65
N PHE A 26 13.47 -18.17 -29.64
CA PHE A 26 13.14 -16.82 -30.03
C PHE A 26 11.69 -16.67 -30.50
N GLY A 27 11.09 -15.52 -30.13
CA GLY A 27 9.70 -15.19 -30.50
C GLY A 27 8.64 -15.95 -29.72
N LYS A 28 9.02 -16.78 -28.74
CA LYS A 28 8.07 -17.51 -27.90
C LYS A 28 7.97 -16.91 -26.54
N LEU A 29 6.75 -16.88 -26.00
CA LEU A 29 6.49 -16.46 -24.63
C LEU A 29 7.21 -17.42 -23.66
N TRP A 30 7.89 -16.85 -22.68
CA TRP A 30 8.64 -17.57 -21.65
C TRP A 30 8.28 -17.07 -20.25
N ARG A 31 8.13 -18.01 -19.31
CA ARG A 31 7.85 -17.72 -17.88
C ARG A 31 9.00 -17.04 -17.12
N THR A 32 10.07 -16.70 -17.83
CA THR A 32 11.27 -16.00 -17.32
C THR A 32 11.92 -16.73 -16.13
N GLY A 33 11.99 -18.04 -16.24
CA GLY A 33 12.53 -18.93 -15.21
C GLY A 33 12.23 -20.39 -15.50
N ALA A 34 12.04 -21.17 -14.44
CA ALA A 34 11.67 -22.57 -14.46
C ALA A 34 10.55 -22.85 -13.44
N ASN A 35 9.89 -24.01 -13.53
CA ASN A 35 8.77 -24.41 -12.65
C ASN A 35 7.60 -23.43 -12.73
N ALA A 36 7.14 -22.89 -11.59
CA ALA A 36 6.14 -21.84 -11.57
C ALA A 36 6.62 -20.58 -12.30
N ASN A 37 5.71 -19.74 -12.74
CA ASN A 37 6.06 -18.47 -13.37
C ASN A 37 6.80 -17.55 -12.38
N THR A 38 7.77 -16.80 -12.89
CA THR A 38 8.42 -15.72 -12.14
C THR A 38 7.38 -14.67 -11.78
N THR A 39 7.47 -14.14 -10.58
CA THR A 39 6.62 -13.04 -10.14
C THR A 39 7.43 -11.85 -9.67
N ILE A 40 6.87 -10.66 -9.87
CA ILE A 40 7.39 -9.41 -9.35
C ILE A 40 6.27 -8.63 -8.66
N SER A 41 6.57 -8.03 -7.51
CA SER A 41 5.60 -7.20 -6.79
C SER A 41 6.17 -5.84 -6.45
N PHE A 42 5.29 -4.85 -6.45
CA PHE A 42 5.56 -3.45 -6.12
C PHE A 42 4.58 -2.99 -5.03
N SER A 43 5.09 -2.40 -3.96
CA SER A 43 4.24 -1.85 -2.87
C SER A 43 3.56 -0.54 -3.25
N GLU A 44 4.04 0.13 -4.30
CA GLU A 44 3.52 1.40 -4.81
C GLU A 44 3.39 1.35 -6.34
N ASN A 45 2.63 2.30 -6.92
CA ASN A 45 2.60 2.46 -8.37
C ASN A 45 3.99 2.82 -8.87
N VAL A 46 4.41 2.22 -9.97
CA VAL A 46 5.73 2.46 -10.58
C VAL A 46 5.57 2.88 -12.03
N LYS A 47 6.59 3.51 -12.59
CA LYS A 47 6.65 3.75 -14.04
C LYS A 47 7.76 2.89 -14.65
N ILE A 48 7.44 2.14 -15.69
CA ILE A 48 8.35 1.26 -16.43
C ILE A 48 8.22 1.59 -17.91
N GLY A 49 9.32 1.94 -18.56
CA GLY A 49 9.29 2.39 -19.94
C GLY A 49 8.38 3.63 -20.16
N GLY A 50 8.29 4.50 -19.17
CA GLY A 50 7.45 5.70 -19.19
C GLY A 50 5.95 5.47 -18.94
N LYS A 51 5.52 4.22 -18.83
CA LYS A 51 4.11 3.83 -18.59
C LYS A 51 3.90 3.48 -17.13
N GLU A 52 2.73 3.83 -16.59
CA GLU A 52 2.37 3.48 -15.22
C GLU A 52 1.99 2.01 -15.10
N LEU A 53 2.53 1.33 -14.07
CA LEU A 53 2.09 0.03 -13.59
C LEU A 53 1.59 0.20 -12.16
N LYS A 54 0.37 -0.22 -11.88
CA LYS A 54 -0.23 -0.13 -10.55
C LYS A 54 0.53 -1.01 -9.55
N LYS A 55 0.47 -0.65 -8.27
CA LYS A 55 0.99 -1.51 -7.19
C LYS A 55 0.29 -2.86 -7.21
N GLY A 56 1.03 -3.91 -6.90
CA GLY A 56 0.51 -5.28 -6.91
C GLY A 56 1.56 -6.31 -7.23
N LYS A 57 1.13 -7.56 -7.34
CA LYS A 57 1.95 -8.70 -7.75
C LYS A 57 1.57 -9.10 -9.18
N TYR A 58 2.58 -9.36 -10.00
CA TYR A 58 2.44 -9.70 -11.41
C TYR A 58 3.26 -10.93 -11.74
N ALA A 59 2.74 -11.79 -12.61
CA ALA A 59 3.58 -12.76 -13.31
C ALA A 59 4.46 -12.02 -14.33
N PHE A 60 5.72 -12.36 -14.36
CA PHE A 60 6.73 -11.71 -15.19
C PHE A 60 7.10 -12.62 -16.34
N TYR A 61 6.55 -12.31 -17.49
CA TYR A 61 6.82 -13.04 -18.74
C TYR A 61 7.71 -12.23 -19.68
N THR A 62 8.47 -12.92 -20.49
CA THR A 62 9.27 -12.30 -21.56
C THR A 62 9.10 -13.05 -22.87
N THR A 63 9.29 -12.33 -23.98
CA THR A 63 9.40 -12.91 -25.32
C THR A 63 10.75 -12.49 -25.89
N PRO A 64 11.80 -13.32 -25.70
CA PRO A 64 13.12 -13.04 -26.24
C PRO A 64 13.13 -13.07 -27.77
N LYS A 65 13.85 -12.12 -28.37
CA LYS A 65 14.22 -12.09 -29.79
C LYS A 65 15.71 -11.76 -29.88
N ALA A 66 16.31 -11.88 -31.05
CA ALA A 66 17.75 -11.62 -31.20
C ALA A 66 18.16 -10.18 -30.85
N ASP A 67 17.31 -9.21 -31.18
CA ASP A 67 17.60 -7.77 -31.11
C ASP A 67 16.66 -6.98 -30.18
N SER A 68 15.63 -7.64 -29.66
CA SER A 68 14.61 -7.01 -28.83
C SER A 68 13.91 -8.03 -27.95
N TRP A 69 13.47 -7.63 -26.74
CA TRP A 69 12.71 -8.46 -25.83
C TRP A 69 11.43 -7.77 -25.45
N ASP A 70 10.31 -8.46 -25.57
CA ASP A 70 9.07 -8.00 -24.96
C ASP A 70 9.07 -8.43 -23.50
N ILE A 71 8.83 -7.46 -22.61
CA ILE A 71 8.70 -7.63 -21.17
C ILE A 71 7.24 -7.42 -20.81
N ILE A 72 6.65 -8.40 -20.14
CA ILE A 72 5.21 -8.44 -19.91
C ILE A 72 4.93 -8.64 -18.41
N PHE A 73 4.16 -7.73 -17.83
CA PHE A 73 3.60 -7.83 -16.48
C PHE A 73 2.15 -8.29 -16.61
N TYR A 74 1.85 -9.46 -16.07
CA TYR A 74 0.57 -10.14 -16.24
C TYR A 74 -0.13 -10.30 -14.90
N SER A 75 -1.41 -9.96 -14.80
CA SER A 75 -2.12 -9.88 -13.53
C SER A 75 -2.47 -11.23 -12.90
N ASP A 76 -2.50 -12.31 -13.68
CA ASP A 76 -2.71 -13.66 -13.17
C ASP A 76 -1.36 -14.31 -12.83
N THR A 77 -1.14 -14.53 -11.53
CA THR A 77 0.15 -14.96 -10.98
C THR A 77 0.23 -16.44 -10.62
N ASN A 78 -0.86 -17.19 -10.74
CA ASN A 78 -0.99 -18.57 -10.28
C ASN A 78 -0.84 -19.62 -11.40
N ASN A 79 0.20 -19.48 -12.22
CA ASN A 79 0.41 -20.41 -13.32
C ASN A 79 1.63 -21.29 -13.07
N TRP A 80 1.49 -22.60 -13.26
CA TRP A 80 2.64 -23.50 -13.35
C TRP A 80 3.28 -23.38 -14.73
N GLY A 81 4.08 -22.33 -14.90
CA GLY A 81 4.71 -21.98 -16.17
C GLY A 81 3.96 -20.89 -16.92
N LEU A 82 3.47 -21.19 -18.11
CA LEU A 82 2.62 -20.29 -18.88
C LEU A 82 1.14 -20.54 -18.54
N PRO A 83 0.26 -19.52 -18.66
CA PRO A 83 -1.18 -19.75 -18.58
C PRO A 83 -1.63 -20.71 -19.69
N GLU A 84 -2.58 -21.57 -19.38
CA GLU A 84 -3.15 -22.51 -20.35
C GLU A 84 -3.79 -21.76 -21.53
N ASN A 85 -4.51 -20.69 -21.24
CA ASN A 85 -5.08 -19.78 -22.22
C ASN A 85 -4.56 -18.36 -21.95
N TRP A 86 -3.88 -17.78 -22.95
CA TRP A 86 -3.42 -16.40 -22.86
C TRP A 86 -4.59 -15.43 -23.00
N ASP A 87 -4.71 -14.49 -22.08
CA ASP A 87 -5.75 -13.47 -22.06
C ASP A 87 -5.10 -12.08 -22.09
N GLU A 88 -5.20 -11.37 -23.20
CA GLU A 88 -4.62 -10.03 -23.39
C GLU A 88 -5.19 -9.01 -22.39
N SER A 89 -6.40 -9.20 -21.88
CA SER A 89 -6.99 -8.30 -20.88
C SER A 89 -6.27 -8.34 -19.54
N LYS A 90 -5.51 -9.40 -19.27
CA LYS A 90 -4.68 -9.58 -18.08
C LYS A 90 -3.27 -9.01 -18.22
N VAL A 91 -2.90 -8.49 -19.40
CA VAL A 91 -1.63 -7.79 -19.61
C VAL A 91 -1.71 -6.41 -18.98
N ALA A 92 -1.14 -6.27 -17.78
CA ALA A 92 -1.13 -4.98 -17.06
C ALA A 92 -0.17 -3.99 -17.70
N LEU A 93 0.98 -4.46 -18.20
CA LEU A 93 1.96 -3.65 -18.90
C LEU A 93 2.78 -4.53 -19.86
N LYS A 94 3.03 -3.98 -21.04
CA LYS A 94 4.00 -4.52 -22.00
C LYS A 94 4.91 -3.42 -22.49
N ILE A 95 6.23 -3.69 -22.45
CA ILE A 95 7.28 -2.83 -23.01
C ILE A 95 8.25 -3.68 -23.82
N THR A 96 9.07 -3.02 -24.65
CA THR A 96 10.16 -3.66 -25.39
C THR A 96 11.50 -3.06 -24.97
N VAL A 97 12.49 -3.92 -24.71
CA VAL A 97 13.87 -3.54 -24.37
C VAL A 97 14.86 -4.21 -25.32
N LYS A 98 16.06 -3.69 -25.42
CA LYS A 98 17.15 -4.31 -26.19
C LYS A 98 18.00 -5.20 -25.31
N PRO A 99 18.36 -6.42 -25.74
CA PRO A 99 19.33 -7.25 -25.06
C PRO A 99 20.74 -6.72 -25.27
N GLU A 100 21.60 -6.94 -24.29
CA GLU A 100 23.03 -6.65 -24.32
C GLU A 100 23.81 -7.96 -24.22
N THR A 101 24.94 -8.04 -24.95
CA THR A 101 25.84 -9.19 -24.90
C THR A 101 26.88 -8.99 -23.80
N LEU A 102 26.95 -9.95 -22.89
CA LEU A 102 27.92 -9.95 -21.79
C LEU A 102 29.27 -10.54 -22.23
N ASN A 103 30.35 -9.97 -21.73
CA ASN A 103 31.71 -10.48 -21.95
C ASN A 103 31.98 -11.81 -21.22
N LYS A 104 31.23 -12.08 -20.16
CA LYS A 104 31.31 -13.32 -19.35
C LYS A 104 29.97 -14.04 -19.34
N SER A 105 30.01 -15.38 -19.33
CA SER A 105 28.79 -16.18 -19.20
C SER A 105 28.29 -16.19 -17.76
N VAL A 106 26.99 -15.99 -17.59
CA VAL A 106 26.26 -16.14 -16.32
C VAL A 106 25.59 -17.51 -16.31
N GLU A 107 26.12 -18.43 -15.53
CA GLU A 107 25.71 -19.84 -15.52
C GLU A 107 24.25 -20.03 -15.11
N SER A 108 23.80 -19.34 -14.05
CA SER A 108 22.42 -19.46 -13.59
C SER A 108 21.65 -18.19 -13.87
N LEU A 109 20.40 -18.32 -14.37
CA LEU A 109 19.50 -17.19 -14.54
C LEU A 109 19.51 -16.31 -13.28
N SER A 110 19.76 -15.04 -13.44
CA SER A 110 19.85 -14.07 -12.34
C SER A 110 18.99 -12.86 -12.63
N ILE A 111 18.17 -12.49 -11.66
CA ILE A 111 17.37 -11.25 -11.69
C ILE A 111 17.80 -10.41 -10.50
N PHE A 112 18.29 -9.21 -10.76
CA PHE A 112 18.80 -8.27 -9.76
C PHE A 112 18.06 -6.93 -9.84
N LEU A 113 18.06 -6.23 -8.71
CA LEU A 113 17.66 -4.83 -8.64
C LEU A 113 18.94 -4.00 -8.45
N ASN A 114 19.35 -3.33 -9.51
CA ASN A 114 20.62 -2.58 -9.59
C ASN A 114 20.37 -1.10 -9.84
N ASN A 115 21.43 -0.30 -9.80
CA ASN A 115 21.44 1.14 -10.11
C ASN A 115 20.37 1.91 -9.29
N LEU A 116 20.23 1.54 -8.01
CA LEU A 116 19.20 2.11 -7.13
C LEU A 116 19.54 3.55 -6.78
N THR A 117 18.57 4.43 -6.97
CA THR A 117 18.56 5.81 -6.49
C THR A 117 17.41 6.01 -5.49
N ASN A 118 17.14 7.24 -5.09
CA ASN A 118 16.00 7.55 -4.23
C ASN A 118 14.66 7.27 -4.90
N ASP A 119 14.57 7.40 -6.22
CA ASP A 119 13.32 7.40 -6.99
C ASP A 119 13.34 6.48 -8.23
N SER A 120 14.39 5.70 -8.41
CA SER A 120 14.53 4.82 -9.56
C SER A 120 15.42 3.60 -9.27
N GLY A 121 15.37 2.63 -10.17
CA GLY A 121 16.23 1.46 -10.21
C GLY A 121 16.14 0.76 -11.55
N VAL A 122 16.87 -0.33 -11.68
CA VAL A 122 16.86 -1.18 -12.87
C VAL A 122 16.64 -2.63 -12.44
N ILE A 123 15.67 -3.31 -13.06
CA ILE A 123 15.55 -4.76 -13.00
C ILE A 123 16.47 -5.31 -14.09
N GLU A 124 17.51 -6.02 -13.69
CA GLU A 124 18.45 -6.65 -14.61
C GLU A 124 18.24 -8.16 -14.62
N LEU A 125 17.98 -8.72 -15.78
CA LEU A 125 17.89 -10.15 -16.01
C LEU A 125 19.09 -10.59 -16.83
N SER A 126 19.89 -11.51 -16.32
CA SER A 126 21.07 -12.03 -17.00
C SER A 126 21.13 -13.55 -16.98
N TRP A 127 21.44 -14.15 -18.12
CA TRP A 127 21.69 -15.59 -18.24
C TRP A 127 22.54 -15.87 -19.49
N GLU A 128 23.48 -16.81 -19.36
CA GLU A 128 24.49 -17.07 -20.37
C GLU A 128 25.26 -15.78 -20.70
N ARG A 129 25.25 -15.33 -21.94
CA ARG A 129 25.90 -14.10 -22.41
C ARG A 129 24.93 -12.97 -22.72
N THR A 130 23.69 -13.07 -22.23
CA THR A 130 22.67 -12.08 -22.53
C THR A 130 22.21 -11.41 -21.24
N MET A 131 22.06 -10.10 -21.29
CA MET A 131 21.45 -9.27 -20.24
C MET A 131 20.36 -8.39 -20.84
N VAL A 132 19.29 -8.18 -20.12
CA VAL A 132 18.32 -7.13 -20.41
C VAL A 132 18.14 -6.25 -19.18
N SER A 133 18.07 -4.95 -19.41
CA SER A 133 17.91 -3.93 -18.39
C SER A 133 16.54 -3.27 -18.52
N ILE A 134 15.78 -3.22 -17.44
CA ILE A 134 14.43 -2.68 -17.38
C ILE A 134 14.40 -1.56 -16.35
N PRO A 135 14.60 -0.30 -16.76
CA PRO A 135 14.53 0.83 -15.85
C PRO A 135 13.12 1.04 -15.32
N PHE A 136 13.02 1.36 -14.04
CA PHE A 136 11.78 1.74 -13.39
C PHE A 136 11.97 2.96 -12.49
N SER A 137 10.90 3.71 -12.25
CA SER A 137 10.87 4.80 -11.27
C SER A 137 9.72 4.61 -10.28
N VAL A 138 9.94 5.14 -9.07
CA VAL A 138 9.03 5.02 -7.92
C VAL A 138 8.67 6.42 -7.39
N PRO A 139 7.47 6.60 -6.78
CA PRO A 139 6.97 7.92 -6.38
C PRO A 139 7.53 8.37 -5.00
N THR A 140 8.83 8.22 -4.77
CA THR A 140 9.46 8.49 -3.47
C THR A 140 9.21 9.92 -2.99
N GLN A 141 9.35 10.91 -3.87
CA GLN A 141 9.15 12.31 -3.51
C GLN A 141 7.70 12.57 -3.09
N GLU A 142 6.73 12.04 -3.82
CA GLU A 142 5.30 12.18 -3.47
C GLU A 142 4.98 11.57 -2.11
N ILE A 143 5.48 10.35 -1.85
CA ILE A 143 5.27 9.65 -0.57
C ILE A 143 5.95 10.42 0.57
N ALA A 144 7.19 10.87 0.36
CA ALA A 144 7.94 11.65 1.35
C ALA A 144 7.23 12.97 1.66
N MET A 145 6.79 13.71 0.65
CA MET A 145 6.06 14.98 0.84
C MET A 145 4.75 14.77 1.62
N LYS A 146 3.94 13.78 1.27
CA LYS A 146 2.73 13.45 2.04
C LYS A 146 3.03 13.11 3.50
N SER A 147 4.11 12.37 3.75
CA SER A 147 4.55 12.03 5.11
C SER A 147 5.01 13.25 5.89
N ILE A 148 5.79 14.14 5.25
CA ILE A 148 6.27 15.41 5.83
C ILE A 148 5.08 16.32 6.16
N GLU A 149 4.18 16.54 5.22
CA GLU A 149 2.98 17.36 5.40
C GLU A 149 2.11 16.84 6.56
N LYS A 150 1.88 15.53 6.60
CA LYS A 150 1.15 14.87 7.70
C LYS A 150 1.83 15.11 9.06
N THR A 151 3.15 14.97 9.11
CA THR A 151 3.91 15.17 10.36
C THR A 151 3.90 16.62 10.82
N LEU A 152 4.07 17.56 9.88
CA LEU A 152 4.08 19.00 10.17
C LEU A 152 2.68 19.57 10.47
N ALA A 153 1.62 18.90 10.03
CA ALA A 153 0.25 19.26 10.38
C ALA A 153 -0.08 18.99 11.87
N GLY A 154 0.78 18.26 12.57
CA GLY A 154 0.59 17.89 13.97
C GLY A 154 -0.37 16.71 14.15
N PRO A 155 -0.80 16.41 15.40
CA PRO A 155 -1.67 15.29 15.67
C PRO A 155 -3.03 15.45 15.00
N SER A 156 -3.54 14.35 14.42
CA SER A 156 -4.86 14.31 13.81
C SER A 156 -5.98 14.31 14.86
N ALA A 157 -7.21 14.57 14.44
CA ALA A 157 -8.40 14.42 15.29
C ALA A 157 -8.48 13.02 15.93
N ALA A 158 -8.12 11.97 15.18
CA ALA A 158 -8.11 10.59 15.67
C ALA A 158 -7.02 10.34 16.72
N ASP A 159 -5.85 10.96 16.58
CA ASP A 159 -4.77 10.84 17.56
C ASP A 159 -5.18 11.49 18.90
N TYR A 160 -5.80 12.67 18.84
CA TYR A 160 -6.36 13.35 20.02
C TYR A 160 -7.47 12.52 20.67
N PHE A 161 -8.38 11.95 19.86
CA PHE A 161 -9.46 11.11 20.39
C PHE A 161 -8.89 9.85 21.08
N SER A 162 -7.98 9.13 20.46
CA SER A 162 -7.38 7.94 21.03
C SER A 162 -6.63 8.22 22.32
N SER A 163 -5.94 9.36 22.40
CA SER A 163 -5.25 9.82 23.61
C SER A 163 -6.23 10.13 24.73
N ALA A 164 -7.30 10.85 24.42
CA ALA A 164 -8.36 11.16 25.40
C ALA A 164 -9.03 9.88 25.91
N GLN A 165 -9.34 8.94 25.02
CA GLN A 165 -9.95 7.66 25.35
C GLN A 165 -9.07 6.81 26.26
N TYR A 166 -7.76 6.72 25.96
CA TYR A 166 -6.82 6.00 26.81
C TYR A 166 -6.78 6.57 28.23
N PHE A 167 -6.67 7.90 28.39
CA PHE A 167 -6.64 8.55 29.71
C PHE A 167 -7.96 8.40 30.48
N TYR A 168 -9.09 8.43 29.77
CA TYR A 168 -10.40 8.16 30.38
C TYR A 168 -10.51 6.73 30.91
N GLN A 169 -10.07 5.73 30.11
CA GLN A 169 -10.15 4.31 30.45
C GLN A 169 -9.14 3.91 31.52
N SER A 170 -7.94 4.46 31.50
CA SER A 170 -6.88 4.15 32.46
C SER A 170 -6.98 4.93 33.78
N ASN A 171 -8.05 5.70 33.97
CA ASN A 171 -8.19 6.62 35.10
C ASN A 171 -7.03 7.62 35.23
N GLY A 172 -6.49 8.04 34.08
CA GLY A 172 -5.45 9.08 34.02
C GLY A 172 -5.98 10.49 34.31
N ASP A 173 -5.18 11.50 33.97
CA ASP A 173 -5.56 12.91 34.15
C ASP A 173 -6.76 13.28 33.26
N LEU A 174 -7.93 13.41 33.88
CA LEU A 174 -9.18 13.70 33.17
C LEU A 174 -9.22 15.13 32.59
N ASN A 175 -8.46 16.09 33.13
CA ASN A 175 -8.38 17.43 32.54
C ASN A 175 -7.59 17.40 31.22
N LYS A 176 -6.50 16.63 31.17
CA LYS A 176 -5.80 16.35 29.90
C LYS A 176 -6.68 15.60 28.90
N ALA A 177 -7.41 14.61 29.39
CA ALA A 177 -8.36 13.87 28.53
C ALA A 177 -9.42 14.80 27.95
N LEU A 178 -9.97 15.73 28.73
CA LEU A 178 -10.94 16.72 28.24
C LEU A 178 -10.32 17.70 27.24
N THR A 179 -9.10 18.13 27.46
CA THR A 179 -8.35 18.99 26.53
C THR A 179 -8.19 18.29 25.18
N TRP A 180 -7.78 17.03 25.17
CA TRP A 180 -7.62 16.26 23.94
C TRP A 180 -8.96 15.90 23.28
N ALA A 181 -10.00 15.61 24.04
CA ALA A 181 -11.35 15.41 23.48
C ALA A 181 -11.86 16.69 22.77
N ASN A 182 -11.60 17.85 23.34
CA ASN A 182 -11.92 19.14 22.70
C ASN A 182 -11.08 19.35 21.42
N ALA A 183 -9.77 19.01 21.46
CA ALA A 183 -8.90 19.11 20.30
C ALA A 183 -9.34 18.13 19.18
N ALA A 184 -9.78 16.91 19.52
CA ALA A 184 -10.33 15.96 18.55
C ALA A 184 -11.55 16.54 17.81
N ILE A 185 -12.46 17.17 18.55
CA ILE A 185 -13.65 17.80 17.98
C ILE A 185 -13.28 19.00 17.11
N ALA A 186 -12.36 19.85 17.57
CA ALA A 186 -11.93 21.05 16.84
C ALA A 186 -11.17 20.73 15.54
N ASN A 187 -10.47 19.59 15.49
CA ASN A 187 -9.71 19.11 14.33
C ASN A 187 -10.49 18.08 13.47
N ALA A 188 -11.79 17.86 13.75
CA ALA A 188 -12.62 17.03 12.89
C ALA A 188 -12.69 17.60 11.46
N PRO A 189 -12.89 16.75 10.42
CA PRO A 189 -12.92 17.20 9.04
C PRO A 189 -13.91 18.35 8.83
N LYS A 190 -13.46 19.41 8.17
CA LYS A 190 -14.31 20.56 7.87
C LYS A 190 -15.35 20.20 6.81
N GLY A 191 -16.59 20.63 7.02
CA GLY A 191 -17.72 20.37 6.09
C GLY A 191 -18.46 19.05 6.34
N GLU A 192 -18.03 18.28 7.32
CA GLU A 192 -18.69 17.07 7.80
C GLU A 192 -19.20 17.26 9.25
N ASP A 193 -20.16 16.44 9.66
CA ASP A 193 -20.59 16.40 11.05
C ASP A 193 -19.45 15.86 11.92
N VAL A 194 -19.29 16.45 13.10
CA VAL A 194 -18.35 15.92 14.11
C VAL A 194 -18.73 14.47 14.44
N PRO A 195 -17.80 13.52 14.47
CA PRO A 195 -18.11 12.15 14.84
C PRO A 195 -18.81 12.09 16.21
N PHE A 196 -20.01 11.51 16.25
CA PHE A 196 -20.83 11.45 17.48
C PHE A 196 -20.10 10.74 18.64
N TRP A 197 -19.17 9.83 18.35
CA TRP A 197 -18.38 9.14 19.37
C TRP A 197 -17.31 10.05 19.99
N TYR A 198 -16.86 11.13 19.34
CA TYR A 198 -15.99 12.14 19.96
C TYR A 198 -16.76 12.92 21.02
N LEU A 199 -17.96 13.35 20.69
CA LEU A 199 -18.85 14.03 21.61
C LEU A 199 -19.26 13.09 22.76
N ARG A 200 -19.53 11.82 22.46
CA ARG A 200 -19.82 10.82 23.49
C ARG A 200 -18.69 10.72 24.51
N LEU A 201 -17.43 10.58 24.05
CA LEU A 201 -16.28 10.51 24.95
C LEU A 201 -16.15 11.79 25.80
N LYS A 202 -16.28 12.96 25.19
CA LYS A 202 -16.24 14.25 25.90
C LYS A 202 -17.31 14.29 27.00
N SER A 203 -18.54 13.88 26.71
CA SER A 203 -19.63 13.89 27.71
C SER A 203 -19.32 12.98 28.91
N LEU A 204 -18.74 11.81 28.68
CA LEU A 204 -18.32 10.87 29.70
C LEU A 204 -17.22 11.45 30.59
N ILE A 205 -16.23 12.12 30.00
CA ILE A 205 -15.14 12.80 30.74
C ILE A 205 -15.69 13.94 31.59
N GLN A 206 -16.57 14.75 31.02
CA GLN A 206 -17.22 15.87 31.76
C GLN A 206 -18.02 15.35 32.95
N ALA A 207 -18.81 14.31 32.79
CA ALA A 207 -19.56 13.70 33.88
C ALA A 207 -18.64 13.18 35.00
N LYS A 208 -17.52 12.55 34.64
CA LYS A 208 -16.53 12.04 35.59
C LYS A 208 -15.77 13.15 36.32
N LEU A 209 -15.62 14.32 35.69
CA LEU A 209 -15.10 15.55 36.30
C LEU A 209 -16.15 16.30 37.18
N GLY A 210 -17.39 15.84 37.21
CA GLY A 210 -18.47 16.49 37.96
C GLY A 210 -19.24 17.58 37.20
N ASP A 211 -18.86 17.88 35.95
CA ASP A 211 -19.59 18.81 35.08
C ASP A 211 -20.82 18.14 34.47
N LYS A 212 -21.81 17.83 35.31
CA LYS A 212 -23.08 17.18 34.87
C LYS A 212 -23.80 18.02 33.79
N LYS A 213 -23.82 19.37 33.94
CA LYS A 213 -24.52 20.25 32.99
C LYS A 213 -23.87 20.20 31.62
N GLY A 214 -22.54 20.29 31.53
CA GLY A 214 -21.79 20.16 30.28
C GLY A 214 -21.91 18.78 29.69
N ALA A 215 -21.84 17.73 30.52
CA ALA A 215 -22.00 16.35 30.09
C ALA A 215 -23.35 16.09 29.39
N ILE A 216 -24.45 16.56 29.99
CA ILE A 216 -25.81 16.45 29.42
C ILE A 216 -25.90 17.22 28.10
N ALA A 217 -25.37 18.42 28.01
CA ALA A 217 -25.39 19.20 26.77
C ALA A 217 -24.64 18.49 25.65
N THR A 218 -23.41 18.05 25.91
CA THR A 218 -22.58 17.33 24.93
C THR A 218 -23.18 15.97 24.53
N ALA A 219 -23.81 15.26 25.49
CA ALA A 219 -24.48 13.98 25.19
C ALA A 219 -25.71 14.17 24.30
N LYS A 220 -26.45 15.29 24.43
CA LYS A 220 -27.57 15.63 23.53
C LYS A 220 -27.09 15.89 22.10
N GLU A 221 -25.95 16.55 21.92
CA GLU A 221 -25.33 16.74 20.60
C GLU A 221 -24.92 15.39 19.99
N SER A 222 -24.24 14.52 20.77
CA SER A 222 -23.89 13.16 20.35
C SER A 222 -25.12 12.35 19.97
N LEU A 223 -26.20 12.45 20.76
CA LEU A 223 -27.48 11.79 20.50
C LEU A 223 -28.07 12.23 19.13
N ALA A 224 -28.14 13.53 18.88
CA ALA A 224 -28.68 14.05 17.64
C ALA A 224 -27.93 13.50 16.41
N LEU A 225 -26.59 13.48 16.47
CA LEU A 225 -25.76 12.97 15.39
C LEU A 225 -25.82 11.44 15.27
N SER A 226 -25.90 10.70 16.36
CA SER A 226 -26.05 9.24 16.31
C SER A 226 -27.39 8.81 15.72
N VAL A 227 -28.48 9.55 16.03
CA VAL A 227 -29.81 9.34 15.38
C VAL A 227 -29.73 9.64 13.89
N LYS A 228 -29.11 10.77 13.48
CA LYS A 228 -28.90 11.12 12.07
C LYS A 228 -28.11 10.04 11.31
N ALA A 229 -27.13 9.42 11.99
CA ALA A 229 -26.31 8.34 11.45
C ALA A 229 -26.99 6.94 11.51
N GLY A 230 -28.19 6.80 12.10
CA GLY A 230 -28.87 5.54 12.27
C GLY A 230 -28.18 4.58 13.26
N ASN A 231 -27.36 5.09 14.19
CA ASN A 231 -26.62 4.27 15.15
C ASN A 231 -27.40 4.09 16.47
N ALA A 232 -28.17 2.99 16.55
CA ALA A 232 -29.04 2.67 17.66
C ALA A 232 -28.29 2.45 18.99
N ASP A 233 -27.07 1.94 18.95
CA ASP A 233 -26.27 1.68 20.15
C ASP A 233 -25.87 2.99 20.84
N TYR A 234 -25.33 3.93 20.06
CA TYR A 234 -24.97 5.26 20.60
C TYR A 234 -26.21 6.09 20.97
N GLU A 235 -27.31 5.95 20.23
CA GLU A 235 -28.58 6.55 20.61
C GLU A 235 -29.00 6.10 22.01
N LYS A 236 -29.01 4.79 22.25
CA LYS A 236 -29.36 4.22 23.55
C LYS A 236 -28.39 4.68 24.65
N MET A 237 -27.08 4.55 24.44
CA MET A 237 -26.07 4.93 25.40
C MET A 237 -26.17 6.43 25.81
N ASN A 238 -26.44 7.32 24.87
CA ASN A 238 -26.61 8.73 25.16
C ASN A 238 -27.87 9.02 25.95
N LYS A 239 -29.02 8.41 25.60
CA LYS A 239 -30.28 8.52 26.33
C LYS A 239 -30.14 8.06 27.79
N ASP A 240 -29.55 6.90 28.00
CA ASP A 240 -29.32 6.33 29.33
C ASP A 240 -28.47 7.26 30.21
N SER A 241 -27.38 7.78 29.66
CA SER A 241 -26.48 8.73 30.41
C SER A 241 -27.14 10.06 30.70
N ILE A 242 -27.90 10.64 29.77
CA ILE A 242 -28.65 11.88 30.01
C ILE A 242 -29.65 11.68 31.15
N ALA A 243 -30.39 10.54 31.14
CA ALA A 243 -31.33 10.23 32.18
C ALA A 243 -30.66 10.02 33.57
N GLU A 244 -29.51 9.38 33.62
CA GLU A 244 -28.69 9.19 34.82
C GLU A 244 -28.18 10.52 35.39
N TRP A 245 -27.58 11.36 34.56
CA TRP A 245 -26.97 12.62 35.01
C TRP A 245 -27.98 13.72 35.34
N SER A 246 -29.23 13.55 34.91
CA SER A 246 -30.33 14.51 35.22
C SER A 246 -30.96 14.30 36.60
N LYS A 247 -30.58 13.22 37.28
CA LYS A 247 -30.95 12.93 38.69
C LYS A 247 -30.03 13.71 39.62
#